data_610fd1b8fe2c6edbf47122546d7ce528
#
_entry.id   610fd1b8fe2c6edbf47122546d7ce528
#
_cell.length_a   1.000
_cell.length_b   1.000
_cell.length_c   1.000
_cell.angle_alpha   90.00
_cell.angle_beta   90.00
_cell.angle_gamma   90.00
#
_symmetry.space_group_name_H-M   'P 1'
#
loop_
_entity.id
_entity.type
_entity.pdbx_description
1 polymer ?
#
loop_
_entity_poly.entity_id
_entity_poly.type
_entity_poly.pdbx_seq_one_letter_code
_entity_poly.pdbx_strand_id
1 'polypeptide(L)'
;MPSIRLTGDIAHIMEGTRAQAADLNLTLAEDGFPVAVTIRKGPLEVLTEAESGAIFCGSRAEFFRGLTMLAARFDERPFRVRETPSLDLLGAMLDCSRNAVPTMAAAKTFLRRLSRMGYNAVLLYTEDTYEVAGRPYFGYLRGRFSQAELRELDQYADALGIEMIPCIQTLGHMARALRWPCMEDVRDTDDVLLLDEEKTYALIEEMIVAASRPFATRRIHIGMDEAYGLGRGKYMDRHGYVPQSELMQKHLARIGGILKKHGLHAMMWSDMYFHMAQPGSTAAYPAGCTLSEAIVAAAPKDIDLVYWDYYTEDGALARHLFAEHARFSADTLFAGGVYTWNGPVPDYDKAEATTRVLMTACREAGVRQA
;
A
#
# COMPACT_ATOMS: atom_id res chain seq x y z
N MET A 1 -29.86 16.14 -12.16
CA MET A 1 -28.91 15.01 -12.17
C MET A 1 -29.08 14.29 -13.51
N PRO A 2 -27.99 14.09 -14.26
CA PRO A 2 -28.05 13.29 -15.49
C PRO A 2 -28.46 11.86 -15.17
N SER A 3 -29.33 11.30 -16.00
CA SER A 3 -29.76 9.92 -15.96
C SER A 3 -29.03 9.13 -17.04
N ILE A 4 -28.42 8.01 -16.67
CA ILE A 4 -27.68 7.14 -17.59
C ILE A 4 -28.17 5.69 -17.52
N ARG A 5 -28.03 4.96 -18.62
CA ARG A 5 -28.23 3.53 -18.73
C ARG A 5 -26.94 2.87 -19.21
N LEU A 6 -26.34 2.03 -18.38
CA LEU A 6 -25.15 1.26 -18.76
C LEU A 6 -25.55 -0.02 -19.48
N THR A 7 -24.79 -0.38 -20.53
CA THR A 7 -24.96 -1.62 -21.31
C THR A 7 -23.60 -2.24 -21.63
N GLY A 8 -23.55 -3.49 -22.07
CA GLY A 8 -22.30 -4.20 -22.40
C GLY A 8 -21.69 -4.92 -21.21
N ASP A 9 -20.39 -4.72 -20.95
CA ASP A 9 -19.62 -5.43 -19.92
C ASP A 9 -19.88 -4.87 -18.50
N ILE A 10 -21.12 -4.99 -18.02
CA ILE A 10 -21.57 -4.32 -16.79
C ILE A 10 -21.65 -5.22 -15.56
N ALA A 11 -21.57 -6.53 -15.69
CA ALA A 11 -21.84 -7.48 -14.61
C ALA A 11 -21.04 -7.19 -13.30
N HIS A 12 -19.77 -6.85 -13.43
CA HIS A 12 -18.85 -6.65 -12.29
C HIS A 12 -18.62 -5.19 -11.89
N ILE A 13 -19.40 -4.25 -12.46
CA ILE A 13 -19.26 -2.81 -12.18
C ILE A 13 -20.52 -2.19 -11.57
N MET A 14 -21.66 -2.86 -11.67
CA MET A 14 -22.94 -2.28 -11.27
C MET A 14 -23.06 -1.96 -9.78
N GLU A 15 -22.50 -2.80 -8.91
CA GLU A 15 -22.50 -2.56 -7.46
C GLU A 15 -21.71 -1.30 -7.12
N GLY A 16 -20.48 -1.20 -7.60
CA GLY A 16 -19.63 -0.01 -7.41
C GLY A 16 -20.23 1.24 -8.06
N THR A 17 -20.90 1.11 -9.21
CA THR A 17 -21.59 2.23 -9.84
C THR A 17 -22.72 2.76 -8.96
N ARG A 18 -23.55 1.88 -8.40
CA ARG A 18 -24.61 2.29 -7.45
C ARG A 18 -24.03 2.96 -6.21
N ALA A 19 -22.93 2.42 -5.68
CA ALA A 19 -22.26 2.99 -4.52
C ALA A 19 -21.74 4.40 -4.75
N GLN A 20 -21.40 4.76 -6.00
CA GLN A 20 -20.83 6.06 -6.37
C GLN A 20 -21.82 7.02 -7.05
N ALA A 21 -23.00 6.56 -7.43
CA ALA A 21 -23.94 7.34 -8.23
C ALA A 21 -24.28 8.70 -7.61
N ALA A 22 -24.57 8.72 -6.30
CA ALA A 22 -24.84 9.97 -5.58
C ALA A 22 -23.63 10.92 -5.54
N ASP A 23 -22.44 10.39 -5.31
CA ASP A 23 -21.19 11.17 -5.29
C ASP A 23 -20.84 11.76 -6.68
N LEU A 24 -21.32 11.15 -7.75
CA LEU A 24 -21.13 11.59 -9.13
C LEU A 24 -22.31 12.44 -9.66
N ASN A 25 -23.30 12.70 -8.83
CA ASN A 25 -24.57 13.35 -9.25
C ASN A 25 -25.21 12.65 -10.46
N LEU A 26 -25.18 11.31 -10.50
CA LEU A 26 -25.76 10.48 -11.55
C LEU A 26 -26.99 9.71 -11.02
N THR A 27 -27.93 9.46 -11.91
CA THR A 27 -29.05 8.54 -11.70
C THR A 27 -28.93 7.38 -12.70
N LEU A 28 -29.12 6.16 -12.23
CA LEU A 28 -29.22 4.97 -13.09
C LEU A 28 -30.68 4.68 -13.39
N ALA A 29 -31.08 4.73 -14.67
CA ALA A 29 -32.46 4.47 -15.10
C ALA A 29 -32.48 3.78 -16.47
N GLU A 30 -33.54 3.01 -16.74
CA GLU A 30 -33.71 2.27 -17.99
C GLU A 30 -33.89 3.18 -19.20
N ASP A 31 -34.51 4.34 -19.00
CA ASP A 31 -34.73 5.39 -20.00
C ASP A 31 -33.60 6.45 -20.04
N GLY A 32 -32.53 6.25 -19.24
CA GLY A 32 -31.39 7.15 -19.17
C GLY A 32 -30.55 7.16 -20.44
N PHE A 33 -29.69 8.17 -20.57
CA PHE A 33 -28.72 8.30 -21.67
C PHE A 33 -27.89 7.02 -21.80
N PRO A 34 -27.94 6.34 -22.97
CA PRO A 34 -27.29 5.03 -23.12
C PRO A 34 -25.77 5.18 -23.17
N VAL A 35 -25.06 4.40 -22.36
CA VAL A 35 -23.59 4.34 -22.31
C VAL A 35 -23.17 2.88 -22.45
N ALA A 36 -22.52 2.55 -23.55
CA ALA A 36 -21.96 1.23 -23.78
C ALA A 36 -20.61 1.09 -23.07
N VAL A 37 -20.42 0.03 -22.29
CA VAL A 37 -19.16 -0.29 -21.61
C VAL A 37 -18.50 -1.47 -22.29
N THR A 38 -17.22 -1.34 -22.63
CA THR A 38 -16.42 -2.43 -23.20
C THR A 38 -15.10 -2.53 -22.43
N ILE A 39 -14.86 -3.68 -21.80
CA ILE A 39 -13.60 -3.98 -21.12
C ILE A 39 -12.66 -4.65 -22.11
N ARG A 40 -11.58 -3.96 -22.48
CA ARG A 40 -10.59 -4.43 -23.47
C ARG A 40 -9.22 -3.83 -23.20
N LYS A 41 -8.17 -4.54 -23.60
CA LYS A 41 -6.81 -3.96 -23.56
C LYS A 41 -6.72 -2.70 -24.41
N GLY A 42 -6.06 -1.69 -23.88
CA GLY A 42 -5.84 -0.40 -24.55
C GLY A 42 -6.05 0.77 -23.58
N PRO A 43 -5.99 1.98 -24.08
CA PRO A 43 -6.21 3.17 -23.27
C PRO A 43 -7.65 3.27 -22.80
N LEU A 44 -7.85 3.89 -21.64
CA LEU A 44 -9.16 4.37 -21.23
C LEU A 44 -9.64 5.42 -22.22
N GLU A 45 -10.85 5.23 -22.75
CA GLU A 45 -11.48 6.17 -23.66
C GLU A 45 -12.94 6.39 -23.29
N VAL A 46 -13.33 7.64 -23.18
CA VAL A 46 -14.72 8.06 -23.00
C VAL A 46 -15.15 8.85 -24.22
N LEU A 47 -16.15 8.35 -24.90
CA LEU A 47 -16.71 8.96 -26.10
C LEU A 47 -18.19 9.25 -25.88
N THR A 48 -18.64 10.44 -26.23
CA THR A 48 -20.08 10.78 -26.23
C THR A 48 -20.46 11.43 -27.55
N GLU A 49 -21.64 11.08 -28.04
CA GLU A 49 -22.39 11.71 -29.13
C GLU A 49 -23.59 12.47 -28.53
N ALA A 50 -24.44 12.99 -29.36
CA ALA A 50 -25.64 13.71 -28.94
C ALA A 50 -26.58 12.84 -28.08
N GLU A 51 -26.78 11.57 -28.47
CA GLU A 51 -27.80 10.68 -27.89
C GLU A 51 -27.22 9.39 -27.29
N SER A 52 -25.93 9.18 -27.32
CA SER A 52 -25.27 7.99 -26.80
C SER A 52 -23.83 8.24 -26.35
N GLY A 53 -23.30 7.33 -25.52
CA GLY A 53 -21.91 7.35 -25.09
C GLY A 53 -21.31 5.95 -25.02
N ALA A 54 -19.99 5.90 -24.91
CA ALA A 54 -19.22 4.67 -24.69
C ALA A 54 -18.04 4.91 -23.76
N ILE A 55 -17.73 3.89 -22.94
CA ILE A 55 -16.52 3.81 -22.12
C ILE A 55 -15.78 2.54 -22.51
N PHE A 56 -14.55 2.70 -23.02
CA PHE A 56 -13.61 1.61 -23.29
C PHE A 56 -12.53 1.66 -22.22
N CYS A 57 -12.29 0.56 -21.51
CA CYS A 57 -11.36 0.50 -20.39
C CYS A 57 -10.67 -0.85 -20.31
N GLY A 58 -9.48 -0.91 -19.70
CA GLY A 58 -8.71 -2.14 -19.49
C GLY A 58 -9.04 -2.85 -18.17
N SER A 59 -9.68 -2.14 -17.23
CA SER A 59 -9.98 -2.64 -15.91
C SER A 59 -11.21 -1.97 -15.29
N ARG A 60 -11.70 -2.52 -14.17
CA ARG A 60 -12.79 -1.90 -13.37
C ARG A 60 -12.38 -0.54 -12.81
N ALA A 61 -11.13 -0.39 -12.35
CA ALA A 61 -10.62 0.90 -11.86
C ALA A 61 -10.64 1.97 -12.96
N GLU A 62 -10.21 1.62 -14.17
CA GLU A 62 -10.29 2.53 -15.32
C GLU A 62 -11.75 2.85 -15.69
N PHE A 63 -12.67 1.89 -15.57
CA PHE A 63 -14.09 2.17 -15.77
C PHE A 63 -14.60 3.27 -14.83
N PHE A 64 -14.30 3.19 -13.53
CA PHE A 64 -14.74 4.19 -12.56
C PHE A 64 -14.09 5.56 -12.79
N ARG A 65 -12.85 5.58 -13.24
CA ARG A 65 -12.19 6.80 -13.73
C ARG A 65 -12.95 7.38 -14.95
N GLY A 66 -13.28 6.56 -15.94
CA GLY A 66 -14.04 6.95 -17.12
C GLY A 66 -15.46 7.43 -16.78
N LEU A 67 -16.13 6.75 -15.86
CA LEU A 67 -17.45 7.16 -15.37
C LEU A 67 -17.40 8.55 -14.71
N THR A 68 -16.32 8.82 -13.96
CA THR A 68 -16.09 10.15 -13.36
C THR A 68 -15.89 11.23 -14.43
N MET A 69 -15.14 10.95 -15.48
CA MET A 69 -14.96 11.86 -16.61
C MET A 69 -16.29 12.12 -17.36
N LEU A 70 -17.06 11.07 -17.56
CA LEU A 70 -18.39 11.19 -18.18
C LEU A 70 -19.30 12.08 -17.33
N ALA A 71 -19.35 11.84 -16.00
CA ALA A 71 -20.17 12.62 -15.08
C ALA A 71 -19.78 14.09 -15.04
N ALA A 72 -18.48 14.36 -14.96
CA ALA A 72 -17.95 15.73 -14.87
C ALA A 72 -18.19 16.57 -16.14
N ARG A 73 -18.28 15.92 -17.29
CA ARG A 73 -18.41 16.59 -18.60
C ARG A 73 -19.73 16.28 -19.30
N PHE A 74 -20.72 15.77 -18.56
CA PHE A 74 -21.98 15.31 -19.14
C PHE A 74 -22.71 16.38 -19.97
N ASP A 75 -22.64 17.63 -19.58
CA ASP A 75 -23.25 18.77 -20.27
C ASP A 75 -22.42 19.34 -21.44
N GLU A 76 -21.18 18.85 -21.60
CA GLU A 76 -20.26 19.25 -22.68
C GLU A 76 -20.38 18.40 -23.95
N ARG A 77 -21.31 17.45 -24.00
CA ARG A 77 -21.48 16.53 -25.12
C ARG A 77 -21.74 17.24 -26.46
N PRO A 78 -21.20 16.75 -27.57
CA PRO A 78 -20.35 15.58 -27.73
C PRO A 78 -18.89 15.86 -27.31
N PHE A 79 -18.20 14.86 -26.71
CA PHE A 79 -16.77 14.95 -26.41
C PHE A 79 -16.07 13.59 -26.52
N ARG A 80 -14.75 13.63 -26.61
CA ARG A 80 -13.89 12.46 -26.54
C ARG A 80 -12.70 12.74 -25.63
N VAL A 81 -12.44 11.83 -24.66
CA VAL A 81 -11.27 11.87 -23.78
C VAL A 81 -10.56 10.54 -23.85
N ARG A 82 -9.22 10.57 -23.85
CA ARG A 82 -8.40 9.37 -23.86
C ARG A 82 -7.27 9.54 -22.85
N GLU A 83 -7.08 8.52 -21.97
CA GLU A 83 -5.98 8.43 -21.02
C GLU A 83 -5.26 7.10 -21.19
N THR A 84 -3.93 7.10 -21.02
CA THR A 84 -3.13 5.88 -20.96
C THR A 84 -2.45 5.84 -19.60
N PRO A 85 -2.80 4.86 -18.74
CA PRO A 85 -2.13 4.73 -17.46
C PRO A 85 -0.63 4.53 -17.62
N SER A 86 0.17 5.26 -16.84
CA SER A 86 1.62 5.10 -16.77
C SER A 86 2.05 4.06 -15.73
N LEU A 87 1.17 3.71 -14.81
CA LEU A 87 1.38 2.74 -13.74
C LEU A 87 0.44 1.55 -13.91
N ASP A 88 0.93 0.35 -13.62
CA ASP A 88 0.13 -0.87 -13.54
C ASP A 88 -0.57 -0.98 -12.18
N LEU A 89 0.11 -0.51 -11.11
CA LEU A 89 -0.47 -0.31 -9.80
C LEU A 89 -0.36 1.17 -9.44
N LEU A 90 -1.50 1.81 -9.20
CA LEU A 90 -1.63 3.12 -8.58
C LEU A 90 -2.31 2.92 -7.22
N GLY A 91 -1.48 2.94 -6.17
CA GLY A 91 -1.90 2.65 -4.80
C GLY A 91 -2.04 3.91 -3.94
N ALA A 92 -2.84 3.79 -2.88
CA ALA A 92 -2.83 4.74 -1.78
C ALA A 92 -2.63 3.97 -0.47
N MET A 93 -1.72 4.45 0.38
CA MET A 93 -1.54 3.89 1.73
C MET A 93 -2.25 4.76 2.74
N LEU A 94 -3.17 4.16 3.50
CA LEU A 94 -3.88 4.80 4.59
C LEU A 94 -3.23 4.41 5.90
N ASP A 95 -2.60 5.39 6.58
CA ASP A 95 -2.04 5.19 7.91
C ASP A 95 -3.15 5.11 8.96
N CYS A 96 -3.34 3.92 9.53
CA CYS A 96 -4.31 3.64 10.57
C CYS A 96 -3.67 3.53 11.96
N SER A 97 -2.36 3.79 12.09
CA SER A 97 -1.63 3.56 13.34
C SER A 97 -1.21 4.83 14.07
N ARG A 98 -0.85 5.92 13.36
CA ARG A 98 -0.33 7.15 14.00
C ARG A 98 -1.44 8.05 14.51
N ASN A 99 -2.40 8.42 13.65
CA ASN A 99 -3.44 9.38 13.98
C ASN A 99 -4.70 8.69 14.50
N ALA A 100 -5.40 7.96 13.65
CA ALA A 100 -6.65 7.28 14.00
C ALA A 100 -6.95 6.12 13.05
N VAL A 101 -7.64 5.10 13.56
CA VAL A 101 -8.34 4.13 12.75
C VAL A 101 -9.62 4.80 12.21
N PRO A 102 -9.82 4.87 10.90
CA PRO A 102 -11.01 5.50 10.33
C PRO A 102 -12.27 4.67 10.67
N THR A 103 -13.40 5.34 10.84
CA THR A 103 -14.69 4.63 10.88
C THR A 103 -14.96 3.96 9.54
N MET A 104 -15.78 2.91 9.53
CA MET A 104 -16.20 2.21 8.31
C MET A 104 -16.77 3.17 7.25
N ALA A 105 -17.58 4.14 7.69
CA ALA A 105 -18.16 5.17 6.80
C ALA A 105 -17.07 6.05 6.17
N ALA A 106 -16.08 6.48 6.94
CA ALA A 106 -14.96 7.29 6.45
C ALA A 106 -14.07 6.49 5.49
N ALA A 107 -13.74 5.23 5.82
CA ALA A 107 -12.96 4.34 4.96
C ALA A 107 -13.66 4.09 3.62
N LYS A 108 -14.96 3.79 3.61
CA LYS A 108 -15.75 3.63 2.39
C LYS A 108 -15.79 4.90 1.54
N THR A 109 -15.91 6.07 2.18
CA THR A 109 -15.85 7.36 1.48
C THR A 109 -14.47 7.59 0.83
N PHE A 110 -13.40 7.24 1.54
CA PHE A 110 -12.03 7.30 1.01
C PHE A 110 -11.87 6.38 -0.22
N LEU A 111 -12.32 5.12 -0.14
CA LEU A 111 -12.30 4.18 -1.25
C LEU A 111 -13.05 4.70 -2.48
N ARG A 112 -14.26 5.27 -2.32
CA ARG A 112 -15.00 5.86 -3.44
C ARG A 112 -14.26 7.03 -4.10
N ARG A 113 -13.59 7.88 -3.30
CA ARG A 113 -12.77 8.98 -3.83
C ARG A 113 -11.59 8.48 -4.64
N LEU A 114 -10.87 7.49 -4.14
CA LEU A 114 -9.74 6.88 -4.83
C LEU A 114 -10.17 6.20 -6.14
N SER A 115 -11.25 5.42 -6.11
CA SER A 115 -11.80 4.78 -7.30
C SER A 115 -12.12 5.79 -8.41
N ARG A 116 -12.71 6.94 -8.07
CA ARG A 116 -12.99 8.02 -9.04
C ARG A 116 -11.72 8.65 -9.64
N MET A 117 -10.61 8.59 -8.93
CA MET A 117 -9.31 9.05 -9.43
C MET A 117 -8.55 7.99 -10.22
N GLY A 118 -9.07 6.75 -10.28
CA GLY A 118 -8.44 5.66 -11.01
C GLY A 118 -7.43 4.85 -10.22
N TYR A 119 -7.39 4.98 -8.88
CA TYR A 119 -6.59 4.11 -8.02
C TYR A 119 -7.12 2.68 -8.08
N ASN A 120 -6.20 1.72 -8.16
CA ASN A 120 -6.53 0.30 -8.24
C ASN A 120 -6.02 -0.53 -7.05
N ALA A 121 -5.32 0.11 -6.09
CA ALA A 121 -4.89 -0.54 -4.86
C ALA A 121 -5.02 0.40 -3.65
N VAL A 122 -5.28 -0.18 -2.48
CA VAL A 122 -5.20 0.51 -1.18
C VAL A 122 -4.48 -0.38 -0.19
N LEU A 123 -3.45 0.17 0.44
CA LEU A 123 -2.75 -0.48 1.53
C LEU A 123 -3.26 0.10 2.86
N LEU A 124 -3.66 -0.76 3.79
CA LEU A 124 -3.95 -0.35 5.16
C LEU A 124 -2.69 -0.54 5.99
N TYR A 125 -2.01 0.57 6.30
CA TYR A 125 -0.85 0.54 7.18
C TYR A 125 -1.32 0.42 8.63
N THR A 126 -1.03 -0.72 9.21
CA THR A 126 -1.40 -1.04 10.59
C THR A 126 -0.18 -1.57 11.34
N GLU A 127 0.07 -1.05 12.52
CA GLU A 127 1.09 -1.60 13.43
C GLU A 127 0.41 -2.67 14.31
N ASP A 128 -0.52 -2.23 15.17
CA ASP A 128 -1.29 -3.08 16.05
C ASP A 128 -2.82 -2.82 15.94
N THR A 129 -3.27 -2.10 14.91
CA THR A 129 -4.66 -1.64 14.79
C THR A 129 -5.58 -2.63 14.07
N TYR A 130 -5.38 -3.92 14.28
CA TYR A 130 -6.26 -5.01 13.84
C TYR A 130 -6.32 -6.12 14.89
N GLU A 131 -7.37 -6.92 14.86
CA GLU A 131 -7.55 -8.01 15.84
C GLU A 131 -6.68 -9.22 15.51
N VAL A 132 -5.94 -9.71 16.51
CA VAL A 132 -5.22 -10.99 16.49
C VAL A 132 -5.87 -11.91 17.50
N ALA A 133 -6.37 -13.06 17.05
CA ALA A 133 -7.06 -14.04 17.90
C ALA A 133 -6.15 -14.54 19.04
N GLY A 134 -6.68 -14.57 20.25
CA GLY A 134 -5.90 -14.98 21.45
C GLY A 134 -4.93 -13.92 21.99
N ARG A 135 -4.86 -12.73 21.37
CA ARG A 135 -3.96 -11.63 21.79
C ARG A 135 -4.76 -10.39 22.20
N PRO A 136 -5.44 -10.38 23.36
CA PRO A 136 -6.37 -9.31 23.74
C PRO A 136 -5.70 -7.94 23.88
N TYR A 137 -4.40 -7.89 24.23
CA TYR A 137 -3.64 -6.65 24.38
C TYR A 137 -3.02 -6.15 23.07
N PHE A 138 -3.01 -6.94 22.00
CA PHE A 138 -2.61 -6.45 20.68
C PHE A 138 -3.65 -5.48 20.16
N GLY A 139 -3.27 -4.21 19.94
CA GLY A 139 -4.17 -3.13 19.56
C GLY A 139 -5.17 -2.69 20.65
N TYR A 140 -4.93 -3.02 21.93
CA TYR A 140 -5.81 -2.64 23.03
C TYR A 140 -5.90 -1.10 23.14
N LEU A 141 -7.12 -0.59 23.21
CA LEU A 141 -7.44 0.85 23.22
C LEU A 141 -7.01 1.64 21.97
N ARG A 142 -6.77 0.95 20.84
CA ARG A 142 -6.30 1.58 19.60
C ARG A 142 -7.40 1.73 18.53
N GLY A 143 -8.64 1.34 18.83
CA GLY A 143 -9.73 1.36 17.83
C GLY A 143 -9.49 0.38 16.67
N ARG A 144 -8.84 -0.74 16.95
CA ARG A 144 -8.46 -1.77 15.97
C ARG A 144 -9.65 -2.29 15.17
N PHE A 145 -9.40 -2.59 13.91
CA PHE A 145 -10.38 -3.24 13.05
C PHE A 145 -10.63 -4.68 13.48
N SER A 146 -11.89 -5.08 13.49
CA SER A 146 -12.28 -6.49 13.59
C SER A 146 -12.07 -7.21 12.25
N GLN A 147 -12.02 -8.54 12.30
CA GLN A 147 -11.95 -9.39 11.11
C GLN A 147 -13.17 -9.20 10.17
N ALA A 148 -14.33 -8.88 10.73
CA ALA A 148 -15.55 -8.62 9.97
C ALA A 148 -15.48 -7.29 9.22
N GLU A 149 -15.02 -6.23 9.89
CA GLU A 149 -14.81 -4.91 9.28
C GLU A 149 -13.81 -4.92 8.15
N LEU A 150 -12.66 -5.60 8.33
CA LEU A 150 -11.66 -5.74 7.27
C LEU A 150 -12.23 -6.47 6.05
N ARG A 151 -13.00 -7.54 6.26
CA ARG A 151 -13.65 -8.27 5.15
C ARG A 151 -14.70 -7.41 4.44
N GLU A 152 -15.47 -6.63 5.19
CA GLU A 152 -16.46 -5.71 4.63
C GLU A 152 -15.81 -4.63 3.78
N LEU A 153 -14.65 -4.09 4.23
CA LEU A 153 -13.87 -3.11 3.45
C LEU A 153 -13.30 -3.72 2.18
N ASP A 154 -12.77 -4.93 2.25
CA ASP A 154 -12.22 -5.66 1.09
C ASP A 154 -13.29 -5.88 0.02
N GLN A 155 -14.46 -6.39 0.40
CA GLN A 155 -15.58 -6.59 -0.51
C GLN A 155 -16.06 -5.27 -1.13
N TYR A 156 -16.14 -4.21 -0.33
CA TYR A 156 -16.53 -2.90 -0.80
C TYR A 156 -15.52 -2.30 -1.78
N ALA A 157 -14.23 -2.45 -1.51
CA ALA A 157 -13.15 -2.01 -2.38
C ALA A 157 -13.13 -2.80 -3.70
N ASP A 158 -13.35 -4.12 -3.64
CA ASP A 158 -13.44 -4.96 -4.84
C ASP A 158 -14.57 -4.50 -5.75
N ALA A 159 -15.76 -4.17 -5.21
CA ALA A 159 -16.85 -3.62 -6.00
C ALA A 159 -16.50 -2.29 -6.70
N LEU A 160 -15.52 -1.54 -6.18
CA LEU A 160 -14.99 -0.30 -6.73
C LEU A 160 -13.76 -0.50 -7.65
N GLY A 161 -13.35 -1.76 -7.90
CA GLY A 161 -12.18 -2.07 -8.71
C GLY A 161 -10.84 -1.83 -8.00
N ILE A 162 -10.84 -1.80 -6.67
CA ILE A 162 -9.66 -1.57 -5.84
C ILE A 162 -9.28 -2.87 -5.13
N GLU A 163 -8.02 -3.29 -5.25
CA GLU A 163 -7.43 -4.35 -4.45
C GLU A 163 -7.03 -3.80 -3.08
N MET A 164 -7.50 -4.40 -1.99
CA MET A 164 -7.00 -4.04 -0.65
C MET A 164 -5.86 -4.96 -0.24
N ILE A 165 -4.74 -4.36 0.18
CA ILE A 165 -3.52 -5.07 0.57
C ILE A 165 -3.23 -4.75 2.04
N PRO A 166 -3.17 -5.75 2.94
CA PRO A 166 -2.76 -5.51 4.32
C PRO A 166 -1.30 -5.09 4.38
N CYS A 167 -1.01 -4.09 5.22
CA CYS A 167 0.34 -3.61 5.49
C CYS A 167 0.56 -3.63 7.01
N ILE A 168 1.40 -4.55 7.48
CA ILE A 168 1.68 -4.79 8.89
C ILE A 168 3.16 -4.62 9.19
N GLN A 169 3.51 -4.72 10.46
CA GLN A 169 4.90 -4.71 10.91
C GLN A 169 5.29 -6.07 11.46
N THR A 170 6.47 -6.57 11.06
CA THR A 170 6.96 -7.88 11.50
C THR A 170 8.36 -7.83 12.13
N LEU A 171 8.91 -6.63 12.35
CA LEU A 171 10.23 -6.45 12.96
C LEU A 171 10.31 -5.16 13.80
N GLY A 172 10.39 -3.96 13.17
CA GLY A 172 10.36 -2.65 13.80
C GLY A 172 8.94 -2.10 13.93
N HIS A 173 8.80 -0.86 14.40
CA HIS A 173 7.52 -0.16 14.62
C HIS A 173 6.51 -0.93 15.50
N MET A 174 7.02 -1.74 16.42
CA MET A 174 6.20 -2.57 17.32
C MET A 174 5.96 -1.94 18.70
N ALA A 175 6.41 -0.71 18.96
CA ALA A 175 6.37 -0.06 20.27
C ALA A 175 4.97 -0.07 20.91
N ARG A 176 3.90 0.07 20.11
CA ARG A 176 2.54 0.08 20.66
C ARG A 176 2.07 -1.29 21.12
N ALA A 177 2.44 -2.36 20.43
CA ALA A 177 2.17 -3.73 20.84
C ALA A 177 3.10 -4.18 21.97
N LEU A 178 4.41 -3.88 21.88
CA LEU A 178 5.44 -4.34 22.81
C LEU A 178 5.40 -3.69 24.19
N ARG A 179 4.69 -2.58 24.37
CA ARG A 179 4.55 -1.90 25.67
C ARG A 179 3.86 -2.74 26.76
N TRP A 180 3.13 -3.78 26.36
CA TRP A 180 2.38 -4.60 27.30
C TRP A 180 3.25 -5.69 27.92
N PRO A 181 3.13 -5.95 29.25
CA PRO A 181 3.93 -6.97 29.94
C PRO A 181 3.82 -8.37 29.32
N CYS A 182 2.68 -8.71 28.73
CA CYS A 182 2.48 -10.01 28.07
C CYS A 182 3.31 -10.17 26.77
N MET A 183 3.96 -9.11 26.28
CA MET A 183 4.85 -9.12 25.12
C MET A 183 6.34 -9.16 25.50
N GLU A 184 6.66 -9.24 26.81
CA GLU A 184 8.04 -9.18 27.33
C GLU A 184 8.95 -10.27 26.72
N ASP A 185 8.41 -11.46 26.46
CA ASP A 185 9.17 -12.60 25.92
C ASP A 185 9.56 -12.43 24.44
N VAL A 186 8.87 -11.55 23.71
CA VAL A 186 9.07 -11.30 22.27
C VAL A 186 9.68 -9.92 21.98
N ARG A 187 10.02 -9.17 23.04
CA ARG A 187 10.57 -7.81 22.96
C ARG A 187 12.09 -7.82 23.05
N ASP A 188 12.78 -7.35 22.01
CA ASP A 188 14.23 -7.08 22.03
C ASP A 188 14.49 -5.70 22.62
N THR A 189 14.05 -4.65 21.94
CA THR A 189 14.03 -3.25 22.40
C THR A 189 12.59 -2.79 22.58
N ASP A 190 12.39 -1.52 22.92
CA ASP A 190 11.03 -0.97 23.09
C ASP A 190 10.21 -0.99 21.78
N ASP A 191 10.86 -1.13 20.62
CA ASP A 191 10.27 -1.00 19.29
C ASP A 191 10.51 -2.20 18.36
N VAL A 192 11.46 -3.08 18.70
CA VAL A 192 11.90 -4.18 17.82
C VAL A 192 11.64 -5.53 18.48
N LEU A 193 11.19 -6.48 17.66
CA LEU A 193 10.96 -7.86 18.06
C LEU A 193 12.27 -8.61 18.35
N LEU A 194 12.23 -9.49 19.34
CA LEU A 194 13.34 -10.36 19.73
C LEU A 194 13.44 -11.54 18.74
N LEU A 195 14.56 -11.63 18.04
CA LEU A 195 14.83 -12.71 17.08
C LEU A 195 15.23 -14.02 17.75
N ASP A 196 15.26 -15.10 16.95
CA ASP A 196 15.66 -16.46 17.34
C ASP A 196 14.82 -17.10 18.46
N GLU A 197 13.67 -16.52 18.78
CA GLU A 197 12.70 -17.04 19.74
C GLU A 197 11.47 -17.60 19.02
N GLU A 198 11.11 -18.86 19.30
CA GLU A 198 9.92 -19.49 18.69
C GLU A 198 8.62 -18.74 19.01
N LYS A 199 8.52 -18.12 20.21
CA LYS A 199 7.37 -17.28 20.59
C LYS A 199 7.21 -16.07 19.69
N THR A 200 8.31 -15.48 19.23
CA THR A 200 8.31 -14.34 18.30
C THR A 200 7.75 -14.76 16.94
N TYR A 201 8.22 -15.87 16.39
CA TYR A 201 7.74 -16.34 15.08
C TYR A 201 6.33 -16.89 15.14
N ALA A 202 5.90 -17.47 16.26
CA ALA A 202 4.50 -17.81 16.49
C ALA A 202 3.60 -16.56 16.48
N LEU A 203 4.00 -15.49 17.18
CA LEU A 203 3.29 -14.20 17.15
C LEU A 203 3.23 -13.63 15.73
N ILE A 204 4.35 -13.62 15.01
CA ILE A 204 4.39 -13.10 13.64
C ILE A 204 3.48 -13.89 12.71
N GLU A 205 3.46 -15.23 12.81
CA GLU A 205 2.55 -16.06 12.03
C GLU A 205 1.08 -15.75 12.35
N GLU A 206 0.73 -15.60 13.65
CA GLU A 206 -0.62 -15.19 14.06
C GLU A 206 -0.99 -13.81 13.48
N MET A 207 -0.06 -12.86 13.48
CA MET A 207 -0.26 -11.52 12.91
C MET A 207 -0.46 -11.58 11.39
N ILE A 208 0.38 -12.32 10.65
CA ILE A 208 0.26 -12.51 9.21
C ILE A 208 -1.09 -13.14 8.85
N VAL A 209 -1.49 -14.20 9.55
CA VAL A 209 -2.78 -14.87 9.33
C VAL A 209 -3.94 -13.94 9.63
N ALA A 210 -3.90 -13.23 10.75
CA ALA A 210 -4.95 -12.30 11.14
C ALA A 210 -5.10 -11.15 10.13
N ALA A 211 -3.98 -10.62 9.63
CA ALA A 211 -3.98 -9.54 8.67
C ALA A 211 -4.41 -9.97 7.26
N SER A 212 -3.99 -11.16 6.80
CA SER A 212 -4.23 -11.61 5.41
C SER A 212 -5.59 -12.28 5.21
N ARG A 213 -6.11 -13.00 6.21
CA ARG A 213 -7.34 -13.82 6.10
C ARG A 213 -8.59 -13.05 5.66
N PRO A 214 -8.82 -11.79 6.07
CA PRO A 214 -10.00 -11.03 5.65
C PRO A 214 -10.02 -10.67 4.17
N PHE A 215 -8.85 -10.58 3.53
CA PHE A 215 -8.67 -10.05 2.18
C PHE A 215 -8.62 -11.13 1.11
N ALA A 216 -9.15 -10.82 -0.07
CA ALA A 216 -9.11 -11.70 -1.23
C ALA A 216 -7.71 -11.77 -1.87
N THR A 217 -6.91 -10.70 -1.74
CA THR A 217 -5.54 -10.65 -2.22
C THR A 217 -4.64 -11.70 -1.61
N ARG A 218 -3.58 -12.08 -2.33
CA ARG A 218 -2.47 -12.89 -1.80
C ARG A 218 -1.23 -12.05 -1.52
N ARG A 219 -1.31 -10.74 -1.70
CA ARG A 219 -0.24 -9.80 -1.38
C ARG A 219 -0.35 -9.33 0.06
N ILE A 220 0.81 -9.12 0.69
CA ILE A 220 0.91 -8.55 2.03
C ILE A 220 2.19 -7.72 2.12
N HIS A 221 2.11 -6.53 2.71
CA HIS A 221 3.29 -5.75 3.07
C HIS A 221 3.67 -6.06 4.51
N ILE A 222 4.89 -6.51 4.74
CA ILE A 222 5.37 -7.03 6.04
C ILE A 222 6.18 -6.02 6.85
N GLY A 223 6.27 -4.76 6.39
CA GLY A 223 6.95 -3.68 7.08
C GLY A 223 8.48 -3.79 7.03
N MET A 224 9.13 -3.89 8.19
CA MET A 224 10.57 -4.04 8.41
C MET A 224 11.41 -2.78 8.23
N ASP A 225 10.76 -1.61 8.15
CA ASP A 225 11.43 -0.31 8.12
C ASP A 225 11.96 0.09 9.49
N GLU A 226 13.00 0.94 9.47
CA GLU A 226 13.55 1.65 10.62
C GLU A 226 13.88 0.78 11.85
N ALA A 227 14.12 -0.52 11.65
CA ALA A 227 14.49 -1.44 12.73
C ALA A 227 15.94 -1.21 13.21
N TYR A 228 16.29 0.05 13.50
CA TYR A 228 17.67 0.46 13.86
C TYR A 228 18.19 -0.20 15.15
N GLY A 229 17.27 -0.55 16.04
CA GLY A 229 17.55 -1.28 17.29
C GLY A 229 17.68 -2.79 17.15
N LEU A 230 17.67 -3.35 15.94
CA LEU A 230 17.73 -4.78 15.67
C LEU A 230 18.95 -5.43 16.31
N GLY A 231 18.72 -6.36 17.24
CA GLY A 231 19.76 -7.08 17.95
C GLY A 231 20.59 -6.21 18.92
N ARG A 232 20.03 -5.09 19.40
CA ARG A 232 20.72 -4.16 20.32
C ARG A 232 20.11 -4.12 21.72
N GLY A 233 19.14 -4.98 22.03
CA GLY A 233 18.51 -5.14 23.31
C GLY A 233 18.81 -6.50 23.94
N LYS A 234 17.78 -7.24 24.34
CA LYS A 234 17.89 -8.58 24.94
C LYS A 234 18.63 -9.58 24.07
N TYR A 235 18.54 -9.45 22.75
CA TYR A 235 19.31 -10.30 21.83
C TYR A 235 20.81 -10.17 22.10
N MET A 236 21.30 -8.92 22.19
CA MET A 236 22.70 -8.62 22.47
C MET A 236 23.14 -9.13 23.87
N ASP A 237 22.26 -9.01 24.88
CA ASP A 237 22.54 -9.51 26.22
C ASP A 237 22.72 -11.04 26.25
N ARG A 238 21.99 -11.76 25.38
CA ARG A 238 21.99 -13.24 25.34
C ARG A 238 23.05 -13.81 24.42
N HIS A 239 23.29 -13.17 23.27
CA HIS A 239 24.08 -13.72 22.14
C HIS A 239 25.35 -12.91 21.84
N GLY A 240 25.56 -11.75 22.49
CA GLY A 240 26.59 -10.80 22.13
C GLY A 240 26.26 -10.05 20.85
N TYR A 241 27.26 -9.32 20.34
CA TYR A 241 27.12 -8.55 19.13
C TYR A 241 27.03 -9.45 17.88
N VAL A 242 25.96 -9.29 17.11
CA VAL A 242 25.79 -9.88 15.78
C VAL A 242 25.51 -8.76 14.79
N PRO A 243 26.08 -8.78 13.57
CA PRO A 243 25.81 -7.80 12.53
C PRO A 243 24.32 -7.79 12.14
N GLN A 244 23.73 -6.61 11.96
CA GLN A 244 22.30 -6.47 11.60
C GLN A 244 21.97 -7.15 10.27
N SER A 245 22.90 -7.16 9.32
CA SER A 245 22.73 -7.85 8.05
C SER A 245 22.55 -9.37 8.21
N GLU A 246 23.27 -9.99 9.15
CA GLU A 246 23.10 -11.41 9.47
C GLU A 246 21.75 -11.67 10.14
N LEU A 247 21.36 -10.80 11.09
CA LEU A 247 20.08 -10.91 11.78
C LEU A 247 18.90 -10.74 10.80
N MET A 248 18.99 -9.77 9.90
CA MET A 248 17.96 -9.53 8.89
C MET A 248 17.81 -10.75 7.97
N GLN A 249 18.91 -11.35 7.51
CA GLN A 249 18.85 -12.55 6.66
C GLN A 249 18.19 -13.73 7.38
N LYS A 250 18.57 -13.99 8.65
CA LYS A 250 17.95 -15.05 9.46
C LYS A 250 16.45 -14.81 9.62
N HIS A 251 16.09 -13.58 9.93
CA HIS A 251 14.69 -13.20 10.11
C HIS A 251 13.89 -13.39 8.82
N LEU A 252 14.37 -12.86 7.70
CA LEU A 252 13.72 -13.01 6.40
C LEU A 252 13.57 -14.47 5.97
N ALA A 253 14.54 -15.32 6.24
CA ALA A 253 14.42 -16.76 5.96
C ALA A 253 13.27 -17.40 6.75
N ARG A 254 13.08 -17.03 8.03
CA ARG A 254 11.96 -17.51 8.87
C ARG A 254 10.62 -16.97 8.37
N ILE A 255 10.54 -15.67 8.06
CA ILE A 255 9.33 -15.04 7.51
C ILE A 255 8.98 -15.65 6.15
N GLY A 256 9.94 -15.87 5.26
CA GLY A 256 9.72 -16.52 3.97
C GLY A 256 9.09 -17.90 4.11
N GLY A 257 9.51 -18.68 5.12
CA GLY A 257 8.87 -19.95 5.46
C GLY A 257 7.39 -19.83 5.84
N ILE A 258 7.07 -18.81 6.67
CA ILE A 258 5.68 -18.51 7.07
C ILE A 258 4.85 -18.08 5.86
N LEU A 259 5.35 -17.13 5.06
CA LEU A 259 4.67 -16.62 3.87
C LEU A 259 4.36 -17.76 2.88
N LYS A 260 5.34 -18.63 2.61
CA LYS A 260 5.17 -19.79 1.74
C LYS A 260 4.12 -20.76 2.27
N LYS A 261 4.11 -21.03 3.58
CA LYS A 261 3.11 -21.87 4.24
C LYS A 261 1.68 -21.38 4.00
N HIS A 262 1.49 -20.05 3.96
CA HIS A 262 0.19 -19.42 3.78
C HIS A 262 -0.10 -18.99 2.32
N GLY A 263 0.80 -19.27 1.37
CA GLY A 263 0.64 -18.93 -0.06
C GLY A 263 0.54 -17.43 -0.30
N LEU A 264 1.33 -16.63 0.44
CA LEU A 264 1.35 -15.18 0.36
C LEU A 264 2.58 -14.69 -0.42
N HIS A 265 2.40 -13.63 -1.21
CA HIS A 265 3.47 -12.84 -1.83
C HIS A 265 3.68 -11.57 -1.03
N ALA A 266 4.90 -11.34 -0.57
CA ALA A 266 5.20 -10.21 0.31
C ALA A 266 5.85 -9.03 -0.40
N MET A 267 5.62 -7.86 0.18
CA MET A 267 6.37 -6.62 -0.03
C MET A 267 6.99 -6.19 1.30
N MET A 268 8.13 -5.50 1.26
CA MET A 268 8.76 -4.91 2.45
C MET A 268 9.42 -3.58 2.11
N TRP A 269 9.60 -2.74 3.12
CA TRP A 269 10.38 -1.51 2.98
C TRP A 269 11.85 -1.81 2.73
N SER A 270 12.51 -1.00 1.91
CA SER A 270 13.89 -1.22 1.46
C SER A 270 14.96 -0.49 2.27
N ASP A 271 14.59 0.46 3.12
CA ASP A 271 15.48 1.38 3.82
C ASP A 271 16.56 0.68 4.65
N MET A 272 16.25 -0.47 5.26
CA MET A 272 17.24 -1.20 6.07
C MET A 272 18.46 -1.67 5.27
N TYR A 273 18.34 -1.90 3.95
CA TYR A 273 19.50 -2.22 3.11
C TYR A 273 20.46 -1.03 2.98
N PHE A 274 19.91 0.18 2.87
CA PHE A 274 20.67 1.43 2.82
C PHE A 274 21.27 1.77 4.18
N HIS A 275 20.53 1.56 5.26
CA HIS A 275 21.04 1.70 6.62
C HIS A 275 22.21 0.75 6.90
N MET A 276 22.12 -0.50 6.49
CA MET A 276 23.20 -1.48 6.63
C MET A 276 24.41 -1.15 5.74
N ALA A 277 24.21 -0.49 4.59
CA ALA A 277 25.29 -0.05 3.71
C ALA A 277 26.08 1.14 4.30
N GLN A 278 25.42 1.99 5.08
CA GLN A 278 26.02 3.16 5.73
C GLN A 278 25.62 3.26 7.20
N PRO A 279 26.17 2.38 8.07
CA PRO A 279 25.86 2.38 9.47
C PRO A 279 26.16 3.72 10.15
N GLY A 280 25.26 4.18 11.02
CA GLY A 280 25.38 5.46 11.72
C GLY A 280 24.76 6.66 10.99
N SER A 281 24.27 6.51 9.78
CA SER A 281 23.40 7.51 9.16
C SER A 281 22.06 7.60 9.89
N THR A 282 21.57 8.83 10.02
CA THR A 282 20.20 9.11 10.55
C THR A 282 19.17 9.19 9.42
N ALA A 283 19.62 9.19 8.16
CA ALA A 283 18.73 9.17 7.00
C ALA A 283 18.42 7.72 6.60
N ALA A 284 17.17 7.43 6.27
CA ALA A 284 16.75 6.13 5.77
C ALA A 284 17.46 5.78 4.45
N TYR A 285 17.61 6.78 3.58
CA TYR A 285 18.35 6.70 2.33
C TYR A 285 19.43 7.77 2.29
N PRO A 286 20.66 7.47 2.76
CA PRO A 286 21.73 8.46 2.82
C PRO A 286 22.15 8.95 1.42
N ALA A 287 22.33 10.26 1.29
CA ALA A 287 22.78 10.84 0.02
C ALA A 287 24.14 10.25 -0.43
N GLY A 288 24.20 9.83 -1.69
CA GLY A 288 25.41 9.20 -2.26
C GLY A 288 25.67 7.78 -1.77
N CYS A 289 24.78 7.17 -1.00
CA CYS A 289 24.87 5.77 -0.61
C CYS A 289 24.84 4.87 -1.85
N THR A 290 25.84 3.98 -1.97
CA THR A 290 25.89 2.94 -2.99
C THR A 290 25.94 1.59 -2.29
N LEU A 291 25.03 0.69 -2.69
CA LEU A 291 24.93 -0.63 -2.11
C LEU A 291 26.09 -1.52 -2.59
N SER A 292 26.70 -2.28 -1.68
CA SER A 292 27.68 -3.30 -2.06
C SER A 292 27.00 -4.49 -2.74
N GLU A 293 27.71 -5.21 -3.61
CA GLU A 293 27.22 -6.43 -4.23
C GLU A 293 26.75 -7.47 -3.19
N ALA A 294 27.40 -7.52 -2.04
CA ALA A 294 27.04 -8.42 -0.96
C ALA A 294 25.67 -8.09 -0.37
N ILE A 295 25.35 -6.82 -0.19
CA ILE A 295 24.03 -6.37 0.30
C ILE A 295 22.94 -6.67 -0.74
N VAL A 296 23.19 -6.35 -2.00
CA VAL A 296 22.26 -6.62 -3.10
C VAL A 296 21.97 -8.12 -3.24
N ALA A 297 23.01 -8.96 -3.18
CA ALA A 297 22.88 -10.41 -3.29
C ALA A 297 22.18 -11.05 -2.09
N ALA A 298 22.23 -10.40 -0.92
CA ALA A 298 21.59 -10.86 0.32
C ALA A 298 20.08 -10.54 0.39
N ALA A 299 19.59 -9.64 -0.47
CA ALA A 299 18.19 -9.30 -0.50
C ALA A 299 17.34 -10.49 -1.02
N PRO A 300 16.13 -10.70 -0.48
CA PRO A 300 15.24 -11.76 -0.94
C PRO A 300 14.83 -11.50 -2.40
N LYS A 301 14.67 -12.57 -3.17
CA LYS A 301 14.28 -12.49 -4.59
C LYS A 301 12.78 -12.66 -4.82
N ASP A 302 12.09 -13.12 -3.80
CA ASP A 302 10.67 -13.46 -3.78
C ASP A 302 9.83 -12.52 -2.88
N ILE A 303 10.42 -11.39 -2.46
CA ILE A 303 9.76 -10.33 -1.73
C ILE A 303 10.02 -9.02 -2.47
N ASP A 304 8.95 -8.32 -2.88
CA ASP A 304 9.07 -7.03 -3.56
C ASP A 304 9.59 -5.96 -2.62
N LEU A 305 10.44 -5.07 -3.12
CA LEU A 305 11.01 -3.99 -2.32
C LEU A 305 10.26 -2.69 -2.56
N VAL A 306 9.85 -2.04 -1.48
CA VAL A 306 9.17 -0.75 -1.52
C VAL A 306 10.12 0.35 -1.10
N TYR A 307 10.50 1.19 -2.06
CA TYR A 307 11.26 2.41 -1.82
C TYR A 307 10.29 3.51 -1.37
N TRP A 308 10.44 4.00 -0.15
CA TRP A 308 9.66 5.11 0.37
C TRP A 308 10.51 6.37 0.49
N ASP A 309 10.00 7.49 -0.02
CA ASP A 309 10.67 8.78 0.11
C ASP A 309 9.65 9.91 0.05
N TYR A 310 9.72 10.78 1.02
CA TYR A 310 8.87 11.97 1.14
C TYR A 310 9.70 13.23 1.37
N TYR A 311 11.02 13.15 1.27
CA TYR A 311 11.97 14.19 1.67
C TYR A 311 12.76 14.77 0.52
N THR A 312 13.05 13.96 -0.49
CA THR A 312 13.94 14.30 -1.60
C THR A 312 13.27 15.25 -2.59
N GLU A 313 13.84 16.45 -2.71
CA GLU A 313 13.50 17.47 -3.72
C GLU A 313 14.60 17.58 -4.79
N ASP A 314 15.69 16.83 -4.67
CA ASP A 314 16.77 16.78 -5.65
C ASP A 314 16.54 15.63 -6.64
N GLY A 315 16.29 15.98 -7.90
CA GLY A 315 16.07 14.99 -8.96
C GLY A 315 17.29 14.12 -9.28
N ALA A 316 18.52 14.58 -9.01
CA ALA A 316 19.73 13.78 -9.20
C ALA A 316 19.82 12.69 -8.13
N LEU A 317 19.55 13.03 -6.87
CA LEU A 317 19.47 12.07 -5.77
C LEU A 317 18.34 11.06 -5.99
N ALA A 318 17.16 11.51 -6.40
CA ALA A 318 16.04 10.63 -6.70
C ALA A 318 16.41 9.58 -7.77
N ARG A 319 17.00 10.00 -8.89
CA ARG A 319 17.46 9.08 -9.95
C ARG A 319 18.53 8.11 -9.46
N HIS A 320 19.47 8.57 -8.64
CA HIS A 320 20.49 7.71 -8.04
C HIS A 320 19.85 6.61 -7.18
N LEU A 321 18.91 6.95 -6.31
CA LEU A 321 18.24 5.99 -5.44
C LEU A 321 17.39 4.98 -6.22
N PHE A 322 16.69 5.39 -7.28
CA PHE A 322 16.01 4.44 -8.17
C PHE A 322 17.00 3.53 -8.90
N ALA A 323 18.17 4.04 -9.32
CA ALA A 323 19.19 3.22 -9.94
C ALA A 323 19.78 2.18 -8.97
N GLU A 324 19.99 2.53 -7.69
CA GLU A 324 20.41 1.56 -6.67
C GLU A 324 19.33 0.49 -6.42
N HIS A 325 18.04 0.86 -6.40
CA HIS A 325 16.94 -0.12 -6.27
C HIS A 325 16.86 -1.06 -7.48
N ALA A 326 17.12 -0.57 -8.69
CA ALA A 326 17.10 -1.41 -9.90
C ALA A 326 18.19 -2.52 -9.92
N ARG A 327 19.15 -2.49 -8.98
CA ARG A 327 20.16 -3.54 -8.83
C ARG A 327 19.64 -4.77 -8.09
N PHE A 328 18.55 -4.64 -7.34
CA PHE A 328 17.92 -5.79 -6.70
C PHE A 328 17.24 -6.69 -7.73
N SER A 329 17.14 -7.98 -7.42
CA SER A 329 16.46 -8.97 -8.29
C SER A 329 14.95 -8.95 -8.15
N ALA A 330 14.43 -8.40 -7.06
CA ALA A 330 13.01 -8.24 -6.78
C ALA A 330 12.44 -7.00 -7.48
N ASP A 331 11.14 -6.99 -7.71
CA ASP A 331 10.45 -5.81 -8.22
C ASP A 331 10.55 -4.66 -7.20
N THR A 332 10.68 -3.44 -7.73
CA THR A 332 10.69 -2.22 -6.93
C THR A 332 9.36 -1.49 -7.10
N LEU A 333 8.71 -1.21 -5.96
CA LEU A 333 7.58 -0.30 -5.87
C LEU A 333 8.06 1.03 -5.27
N PHE A 334 7.40 2.12 -5.63
CA PHE A 334 7.68 3.43 -5.04
C PHE A 334 6.54 3.87 -4.12
N ALA A 335 6.86 4.41 -2.95
CA ALA A 335 5.90 5.02 -2.02
C ALA A 335 6.28 6.47 -1.72
N GLY A 336 5.57 7.41 -2.31
CA GLY A 336 5.57 8.82 -1.93
C GLY A 336 4.72 9.08 -0.69
N GLY A 337 4.66 10.33 -0.23
CA GLY A 337 3.88 10.65 0.96
C GLY A 337 3.35 12.07 1.01
N VAL A 338 2.24 12.24 1.70
CA VAL A 338 1.55 13.52 1.92
C VAL A 338 1.60 13.99 3.38
N TYR A 339 2.49 13.43 4.18
CA TYR A 339 2.78 13.83 5.57
C TYR A 339 1.60 13.81 6.55
N THR A 340 0.57 13.01 6.30
CA THR A 340 -0.60 12.95 7.18
C THR A 340 -0.30 12.34 8.55
N TRP A 341 0.79 11.61 8.69
CA TRP A 341 1.24 10.96 9.94
C TRP A 341 2.15 11.85 10.81
N ASN A 342 2.66 12.97 10.29
CA ASN A 342 3.69 13.79 10.94
C ASN A 342 3.13 15.01 11.65
N GLY A 343 1.90 14.96 12.15
CA GLY A 343 1.30 16.05 12.90
C GLY A 343 -0.17 16.27 12.55
N PRO A 344 -0.78 17.31 13.11
CA PRO A 344 -2.21 17.57 12.93
C PRO A 344 -2.56 18.14 11.55
N VAL A 345 -1.57 18.70 10.84
CA VAL A 345 -1.77 19.33 9.52
C VAL A 345 -0.70 18.83 8.55
N PRO A 346 -1.08 18.28 7.40
CA PRO A 346 -0.15 17.89 6.35
C PRO A 346 0.58 19.12 5.76
N ASP A 347 1.86 18.96 5.43
CA ASP A 347 2.62 19.92 4.64
C ASP A 347 2.38 19.65 3.14
N TYR A 348 1.35 20.27 2.58
CA TYR A 348 0.98 20.07 1.19
C TYR A 348 1.99 20.64 0.20
N ASP A 349 2.64 21.74 0.49
CA ASP A 349 3.64 22.36 -0.39
C ASP A 349 4.84 21.43 -0.55
N LYS A 350 5.33 20.89 0.56
CA LYS A 350 6.40 19.90 0.54
C LYS A 350 5.96 18.59 -0.12
N ALA A 351 4.77 18.10 0.20
CA ALA A 351 4.22 16.88 -0.41
C ALA A 351 4.11 17.01 -1.94
N GLU A 352 3.67 18.16 -2.45
CA GLU A 352 3.61 18.41 -3.90
C GLU A 352 5.01 18.49 -4.51
N ALA A 353 5.96 19.22 -3.91
CA ALA A 353 7.32 19.37 -4.40
C ALA A 353 8.04 18.01 -4.49
N THR A 354 8.03 17.22 -3.41
CA THR A 354 8.67 15.90 -3.37
C THR A 354 7.99 14.91 -4.33
N THR A 355 6.65 14.87 -4.35
CA THR A 355 5.91 13.98 -5.26
C THR A 355 6.23 14.28 -6.72
N ARG A 356 6.31 15.55 -7.12
CA ARG A 356 6.64 15.95 -8.49
C ARG A 356 8.01 15.43 -8.92
N VAL A 357 9.02 15.59 -8.07
CA VAL A 357 10.39 15.14 -8.34
C VAL A 357 10.47 13.62 -8.38
N LEU A 358 9.96 12.97 -7.34
CA LEU A 358 10.07 11.53 -7.16
C LEU A 358 9.26 10.74 -8.19
N MET A 359 8.03 11.16 -8.52
CA MET A 359 7.23 10.51 -9.56
C MET A 359 7.82 10.71 -10.96
N THR A 360 8.54 11.81 -11.19
CA THR A 360 9.27 12.00 -12.44
C THR A 360 10.42 10.99 -12.55
N ALA A 361 11.25 10.87 -11.51
CA ALA A 361 12.35 9.91 -11.47
C ALA A 361 11.84 8.45 -11.49
N CYS A 362 10.74 8.14 -10.81
CA CYS A 362 10.06 6.85 -10.83
C CYS A 362 9.69 6.43 -12.27
N ARG A 363 9.08 7.32 -13.02
CA ARG A 363 8.71 7.09 -14.42
C ARG A 363 9.94 6.92 -15.31
N GLU A 364 10.98 7.76 -15.14
CA GLU A 364 12.24 7.67 -15.87
C GLU A 364 12.97 6.35 -15.61
N ALA A 365 12.89 5.83 -14.39
CA ALA A 365 13.43 4.53 -14.00
C ALA A 365 12.61 3.32 -14.50
N GLY A 366 11.44 3.56 -15.13
CA GLY A 366 10.57 2.50 -15.63
C GLY A 366 9.78 1.76 -14.54
N VAL A 367 9.75 2.28 -13.30
CA VAL A 367 8.95 1.72 -12.21
C VAL A 367 7.47 1.89 -12.55
N ARG A 368 6.71 0.80 -12.44
CA ARG A 368 5.31 0.73 -12.88
C ARG A 368 4.32 0.57 -11.73
N GLN A 369 4.79 0.56 -10.48
CA GLN A 369 3.99 0.38 -9.28
C GLN A 369 4.31 1.48 -8.28
N ALA A 370 3.33 2.29 -7.88
CA ALA A 370 3.50 3.39 -6.94
C ALA A 370 2.25 3.64 -6.08
#